data_9596098541902da90fc742bdfe0f4e7e
#
_entry.id   9596098541902da90fc742bdfe0f4e7e
#
_cell.length_a   1.000
_cell.length_b   1.000
_cell.length_c   1.000
_cell.angle_alpha   90.00
_cell.angle_beta   90.00
_cell.angle_gamma   90.00
#
_symmetry.space_group_name_H-M   'P 1'
#
loop_
_entity.id
_entity.type
_entity.pdbx_description
1 polymer ?
#
loop_
_entity_poly.entity_id
_entity_poly.type
_entity_poly.pdbx_seq_one_letter_code
_entity_poly.pdbx_strand_id
1 'polypeptide(L)'
;MDRVTGKELPELFEAIAARFEENADMLCEMDSKMGDGDLGLTMRKGFSGLPEIIRTMDEENFSKKLRKAGMEMTDLVPSTMGMLMGTGISFGGKSLGEKSELDGEGLTLFLEGFCAGIVKRGKCAEGDRTVLDCFAPAAKKARAFLSEKPAASLEQICKVAMEGAKEGVEATKNMVPKFGKAAVHANIAQGVAD
;
A
#
# COMPACT_ATOMS: atom_id res chain seq x y z
N MET A 1 -9.13 -13.06 -12.69
CA MET A 1 -9.88 -11.77 -12.67
C MET A 1 -9.09 -10.78 -13.51
N ASP A 2 -9.70 -10.19 -14.53
CA ASP A 2 -8.96 -9.30 -15.45
C ASP A 2 -9.07 -7.82 -15.06
N ARG A 3 -10.04 -7.50 -14.22
CA ARG A 3 -10.33 -6.13 -13.75
C ARG A 3 -11.13 -6.15 -12.45
N VAL A 4 -11.13 -5.02 -11.72
CA VAL A 4 -12.00 -4.75 -10.58
C VAL A 4 -12.79 -3.49 -10.88
N THR A 5 -14.11 -3.60 -10.85
CA THR A 5 -15.05 -2.48 -11.07
C THR A 5 -15.36 -1.75 -9.76
N GLY A 6 -16.03 -0.60 -9.85
CA GLY A 6 -16.46 0.14 -8.66
C GLY A 6 -17.41 -0.63 -7.74
N LYS A 7 -18.15 -1.61 -8.29
CA LYS A 7 -19.04 -2.48 -7.51
C LYS A 7 -18.29 -3.57 -6.74
N GLU A 8 -17.14 -4.00 -7.27
CA GLU A 8 -16.27 -5.05 -6.68
C GLU A 8 -15.18 -4.45 -5.77
N LEU A 9 -15.14 -3.12 -5.66
CA LEU A 9 -14.13 -2.45 -4.83
C LEU A 9 -14.26 -2.80 -3.33
N PRO A 10 -15.47 -2.89 -2.73
CA PRO A 10 -15.61 -3.37 -1.35
C PRO A 10 -15.02 -4.76 -1.14
N GLU A 11 -15.28 -5.71 -2.05
CA GLU A 11 -14.77 -7.08 -1.98
C GLU A 11 -13.24 -7.12 -2.09
N LEU A 12 -12.64 -6.26 -2.92
CA LEU A 12 -11.19 -6.11 -2.97
C LEU A 12 -10.63 -5.68 -1.60
N PHE A 13 -11.26 -4.67 -0.97
CA PHE A 13 -10.82 -4.20 0.35
C PHE A 13 -11.11 -5.22 1.46
N GLU A 14 -12.16 -6.04 1.36
CA GLU A 14 -12.40 -7.19 2.24
C GLU A 14 -11.26 -8.22 2.14
N ALA A 15 -10.83 -8.54 0.92
CA ALA A 15 -9.71 -9.46 0.71
C ALA A 15 -8.39 -8.91 1.29
N ILE A 16 -8.15 -7.60 1.17
CA ILE A 16 -6.99 -6.94 1.78
C ILE A 16 -7.11 -6.96 3.30
N ALA A 17 -8.28 -6.64 3.85
CA ALA A 17 -8.55 -6.66 5.29
C ALA A 17 -8.32 -8.05 5.89
N ALA A 18 -8.79 -9.11 5.22
CA ALA A 18 -8.55 -10.49 5.65
C ALA A 18 -7.05 -10.82 5.74
N ARG A 19 -6.22 -10.33 4.81
CA ARG A 19 -4.76 -10.51 4.87
C ARG A 19 -4.12 -9.77 6.04
N PHE A 20 -4.60 -8.57 6.37
CA PHE A 20 -4.12 -7.86 7.56
C PHE A 20 -4.58 -8.53 8.84
N GLU A 21 -5.81 -9.06 8.90
CA GLU A 21 -6.28 -9.86 10.05
C GLU A 21 -5.41 -11.10 10.28
N GLU A 22 -5.16 -11.89 9.23
CA GLU A 22 -4.34 -13.11 9.27
C GLU A 22 -2.89 -12.83 9.73
N ASN A 23 -2.36 -11.66 9.46
CA ASN A 23 -0.96 -11.32 9.71
C ASN A 23 -0.77 -10.27 10.82
N ALA A 24 -1.83 -9.87 11.53
CA ALA A 24 -1.76 -8.78 12.51
C ALA A 24 -0.75 -9.04 13.63
N ASP A 25 -0.75 -10.25 14.19
CA ASP A 25 0.17 -10.62 15.29
C ASP A 25 1.62 -10.63 14.82
N MET A 26 1.88 -11.15 13.60
CA MET A 26 3.23 -11.15 13.00
C MET A 26 3.72 -9.71 12.78
N LEU A 27 2.88 -8.82 12.27
CA LEU A 27 3.24 -7.42 12.06
C LEU A 27 3.52 -6.70 13.39
N CYS A 28 2.73 -6.98 14.45
CA CYS A 28 2.99 -6.46 15.78
C CYS A 28 4.33 -6.96 16.35
N GLU A 29 4.63 -8.26 16.17
CA GLU A 29 5.90 -8.83 16.61
C GLU A 29 7.10 -8.21 15.85
N MET A 30 6.97 -8.03 14.54
CA MET A 30 8.01 -7.37 13.73
C MET A 30 8.22 -5.92 14.18
N ASP A 31 7.15 -5.16 14.33
CA ASP A 31 7.21 -3.76 14.76
C ASP A 31 7.78 -3.61 16.18
N SER A 32 7.46 -4.52 17.09
CA SER A 32 7.97 -4.48 18.48
C SER A 32 9.49 -4.54 18.59
N LYS A 33 10.20 -4.97 17.55
CA LYS A 33 11.67 -5.03 17.53
C LYS A 33 12.29 -3.62 17.41
N MET A 34 11.59 -2.69 16.78
CA MET A 34 12.10 -1.33 16.49
C MET A 34 11.05 -0.23 16.65
N GLY A 35 9.82 -0.59 17.01
CA GLY A 35 8.66 0.26 17.16
C GLY A 35 7.95 0.05 18.48
N ASP A 36 6.64 0.30 18.51
CA ASP A 36 5.78 0.13 19.68
C ASP A 36 4.88 -1.12 19.62
N GLY A 37 5.03 -1.92 18.57
CA GLY A 37 4.36 -3.21 18.43
C GLY A 37 2.86 -3.10 18.08
N ASP A 38 2.40 -1.98 17.54
CA ASP A 38 0.99 -1.76 17.23
C ASP A 38 0.65 -1.77 15.73
N LEU A 39 1.65 -1.99 14.85
CA LEU A 39 1.47 -1.91 13.40
C LEU A 39 0.35 -2.83 12.89
N GLY A 40 0.32 -4.08 13.34
CA GLY A 40 -0.69 -5.06 12.94
C GLY A 40 -2.10 -4.63 13.35
N LEU A 41 -2.28 -4.12 14.57
CA LEU A 41 -3.56 -3.61 15.07
C LEU A 41 -4.01 -2.38 14.28
N THR A 42 -3.08 -1.50 13.99
CA THR A 42 -3.28 -0.29 13.20
C THR A 42 -3.77 -0.62 11.78
N MET A 43 -3.07 -1.52 11.08
CA MET A 43 -3.45 -1.93 9.72
C MET A 43 -4.75 -2.70 9.68
N ARG A 44 -4.95 -3.65 10.60
CA ARG A 44 -6.21 -4.38 10.76
C ARG A 44 -7.38 -3.42 10.93
N LYS A 45 -7.30 -2.49 11.88
CA LYS A 45 -8.37 -1.51 12.13
C LYS A 45 -8.71 -0.70 10.88
N GLY A 46 -7.70 -0.17 10.19
CA GLY A 46 -7.89 0.67 9.02
C GLY A 46 -8.55 -0.09 7.87
N PHE A 47 -7.97 -1.22 7.49
CA PHE A 47 -8.47 -1.97 6.33
C PHE A 47 -9.79 -2.68 6.59
N SER A 48 -10.09 -3.13 7.82
CA SER A 48 -11.40 -3.71 8.16
C SER A 48 -12.54 -2.69 8.18
N GLY A 49 -12.25 -1.41 8.39
CA GLY A 49 -13.26 -0.36 8.36
C GLY A 49 -13.62 0.11 6.94
N LEU A 50 -12.74 -0.05 5.96
CA LEU A 50 -12.95 0.49 4.61
C LEU A 50 -14.05 -0.19 3.79
N PRO A 51 -14.26 -1.51 3.79
CA PRO A 51 -15.24 -2.16 2.91
C PRO A 51 -16.66 -1.61 3.06
N GLU A 52 -17.13 -1.45 4.29
CA GLU A 52 -18.49 -0.93 4.55
C GLU A 52 -18.61 0.55 4.18
N ILE A 53 -17.59 1.34 4.47
CA ILE A 53 -17.55 2.75 4.07
C ILE A 53 -17.61 2.87 2.54
N ILE A 54 -16.81 2.08 1.81
CA ILE A 54 -16.80 2.09 0.35
C ILE A 54 -18.14 1.65 -0.22
N ARG A 55 -18.81 0.65 0.41
CA ARG A 55 -20.12 0.12 -0.02
C ARG A 55 -21.21 1.18 0.11
N THR A 56 -21.20 1.94 1.20
CA THR A 56 -22.21 2.97 1.48
C THR A 56 -21.88 4.34 0.88
N MET A 57 -20.71 4.49 0.27
CA MET A 57 -20.24 5.76 -0.28
C MET A 57 -21.02 6.17 -1.54
N ASP A 58 -21.68 7.32 -1.47
CA ASP A 58 -22.37 7.96 -2.60
C ASP A 58 -21.35 8.60 -3.56
N GLU A 59 -20.65 7.76 -4.31
CA GLU A 59 -19.70 8.16 -5.34
C GLU A 59 -19.57 7.04 -6.38
N GLU A 60 -19.96 7.30 -7.60
CA GLU A 60 -19.88 6.34 -8.69
C GLU A 60 -18.57 6.38 -9.46
N ASN A 61 -17.89 7.53 -9.47
CA ASN A 61 -16.60 7.66 -10.14
C ASN A 61 -15.52 6.86 -9.38
N PHE A 62 -14.94 5.87 -10.04
CA PHE A 62 -14.00 4.92 -9.47
C PHE A 62 -12.77 5.59 -8.82
N SER A 63 -12.15 6.51 -9.56
CA SER A 63 -10.99 7.29 -9.08
C SER A 63 -11.33 8.11 -7.83
N LYS A 64 -12.49 8.79 -7.84
CA LYS A 64 -12.95 9.58 -6.68
C LYS A 64 -13.32 8.68 -5.50
N LYS A 65 -13.92 7.51 -5.74
CA LYS A 65 -14.24 6.53 -4.69
C LYS A 65 -12.98 6.07 -3.97
N LEU A 66 -11.92 5.70 -4.71
CA LEU A 66 -10.62 5.35 -4.12
C LEU A 66 -9.98 6.53 -3.36
N ARG A 67 -10.09 7.75 -3.89
CA ARG A 67 -9.57 8.94 -3.20
C ARG A 67 -10.27 9.16 -1.86
N LYS A 68 -11.60 9.04 -1.83
CA LYS A 68 -12.40 9.13 -0.59
C LYS A 68 -12.02 8.01 0.39
N ALA A 69 -11.91 6.76 -0.09
CA ALA A 69 -11.45 5.64 0.75
C ALA A 69 -10.09 5.91 1.41
N GLY A 70 -9.15 6.51 0.68
CA GLY A 70 -7.87 6.93 1.27
C GLY A 70 -8.01 8.01 2.34
N MET A 71 -8.96 8.94 2.21
CA MET A 71 -9.27 9.95 3.25
C MET A 71 -9.88 9.28 4.48
N GLU A 72 -10.88 8.41 4.29
CA GLU A 72 -11.50 7.65 5.38
C GLU A 72 -10.47 6.80 6.14
N MET A 73 -9.49 6.22 5.45
CA MET A 73 -8.39 5.49 6.10
C MET A 73 -7.63 6.39 7.09
N THR A 74 -7.39 7.65 6.74
CA THR A 74 -6.69 8.59 7.66
C THR A 74 -7.51 8.93 8.89
N ASP A 75 -8.84 8.98 8.76
CA ASP A 75 -9.76 9.26 9.87
C ASP A 75 -9.95 8.03 10.76
N LEU A 76 -10.05 6.83 10.17
CA LEU A 76 -10.13 5.56 10.91
C LEU A 76 -8.89 5.31 11.77
N VAL A 77 -7.72 5.66 11.26
CA VAL A 77 -6.43 5.38 11.89
C VAL A 77 -5.56 6.64 11.89
N PRO A 78 -5.72 7.54 12.86
CA PRO A 78 -4.94 8.77 12.98
C PRO A 78 -3.52 8.50 13.52
N SER A 79 -2.77 7.63 12.84
CA SER A 79 -1.37 7.29 13.11
C SER A 79 -0.48 7.64 11.92
N THR A 80 0.84 7.64 12.11
CA THR A 80 1.77 7.88 11.00
C THR A 80 1.54 6.90 9.87
N MET A 81 1.42 5.60 10.17
CA MET A 81 1.22 4.57 9.16
C MET A 81 -0.17 4.69 8.51
N GLY A 82 -1.22 4.91 9.28
CA GLY A 82 -2.57 5.15 8.73
C GLY A 82 -2.61 6.34 7.78
N MET A 83 -1.93 7.44 8.12
CA MET A 83 -1.81 8.60 7.25
C MET A 83 -0.98 8.34 5.99
N LEU A 84 0.09 7.55 6.06
CA LEU A 84 0.88 7.16 4.89
C LEU A 84 0.05 6.29 3.94
N MET A 85 -0.58 5.24 4.47
CA MET A 85 -1.41 4.32 3.68
C MET A 85 -2.61 5.03 3.07
N GLY A 86 -3.33 5.85 3.85
CA GLY A 86 -4.48 6.61 3.37
C GLY A 86 -4.10 7.63 2.30
N THR A 87 -2.97 8.34 2.46
CA THR A 87 -2.46 9.25 1.43
C THR A 87 -2.04 8.46 0.18
N GLY A 88 -1.39 7.31 0.35
CA GLY A 88 -1.03 6.41 -0.75
C GLY A 88 -2.26 5.98 -1.55
N ILE A 89 -3.31 5.46 -0.89
CA ILE A 89 -4.58 5.06 -1.52
C ILE A 89 -5.21 6.24 -2.27
N SER A 90 -5.26 7.42 -1.63
CA SER A 90 -5.85 8.62 -2.23
C SER A 90 -5.09 9.08 -3.49
N PHE A 91 -3.76 9.06 -3.46
CA PHE A 91 -2.93 9.42 -4.62
C PHE A 91 -2.97 8.34 -5.71
N GLY A 92 -2.97 7.07 -5.35
CA GLY A 92 -3.19 5.97 -6.27
C GLY A 92 -4.51 6.11 -7.00
N GLY A 93 -5.60 6.38 -6.27
CA GLY A 93 -6.90 6.68 -6.87
C GLY A 93 -6.86 7.87 -7.82
N LYS A 94 -6.16 8.95 -7.45
CA LYS A 94 -6.00 10.14 -8.30
C LYS A 94 -5.28 9.81 -9.62
N SER A 95 -4.30 8.93 -9.59
CA SER A 95 -3.50 8.57 -10.77
C SER A 95 -4.28 7.78 -11.82
N LEU A 96 -5.44 7.24 -11.46
CA LEU A 96 -6.34 6.54 -12.40
C LEU A 96 -7.04 7.49 -13.39
N GLY A 97 -7.11 8.80 -13.09
CA GLY A 97 -7.79 9.77 -13.96
C GLY A 97 -9.26 9.40 -14.20
N GLU A 98 -9.61 9.19 -15.46
CA GLU A 98 -10.98 8.86 -15.90
C GLU A 98 -11.26 7.36 -15.98
N LYS A 99 -10.33 6.48 -15.53
CA LYS A 99 -10.57 5.04 -15.51
C LYS A 99 -11.75 4.70 -14.59
N SER A 100 -12.64 3.83 -15.06
CA SER A 100 -13.82 3.34 -14.33
C SER A 100 -13.61 2.00 -13.65
N GLU A 101 -12.43 1.41 -13.82
CA GLU A 101 -12.06 0.10 -13.31
C GLU A 101 -10.55 -0.01 -13.10
N LEU A 102 -10.13 -1.02 -12.33
CA LEU A 102 -8.75 -1.37 -12.11
C LEU A 102 -8.41 -2.59 -12.96
N ASP A 103 -7.79 -2.36 -14.09
CA ASP A 103 -7.15 -3.34 -14.97
C ASP A 103 -5.63 -3.39 -14.71
N GLY A 104 -4.87 -4.10 -15.53
CA GLY A 104 -3.41 -4.18 -15.36
C GLY A 104 -2.72 -2.82 -15.46
N GLU A 105 -3.13 -1.97 -16.41
CA GLU A 105 -2.61 -0.60 -16.51
C GLU A 105 -3.04 0.24 -15.31
N GLY A 106 -4.32 0.14 -14.92
CA GLY A 106 -4.87 0.84 -13.75
C GLY A 106 -4.13 0.50 -12.47
N LEU A 107 -3.83 -0.78 -12.21
CA LEU A 107 -3.04 -1.17 -11.04
C LEU A 107 -1.64 -0.59 -11.08
N THR A 108 -1.00 -0.57 -12.25
CA THR A 108 0.34 0.02 -12.41
C THR A 108 0.31 1.52 -12.08
N LEU A 109 -0.64 2.27 -12.65
CA LEU A 109 -0.84 3.69 -12.35
C LEU A 109 -1.17 3.93 -10.88
N PHE A 110 -2.01 3.06 -10.29
CA PHE A 110 -2.34 3.13 -8.87
C PHE A 110 -1.11 2.97 -7.98
N LEU A 111 -0.26 1.98 -8.24
CA LEU A 111 0.97 1.73 -7.47
C LEU A 111 1.95 2.91 -7.58
N GLU A 112 2.13 3.48 -8.75
CA GLU A 112 2.96 4.68 -8.95
C GLU A 112 2.41 5.87 -8.17
N GLY A 113 1.11 6.11 -8.25
CA GLY A 113 0.45 7.16 -7.48
C GLY A 113 0.54 6.93 -5.99
N PHE A 114 0.39 5.68 -5.54
CA PHE A 114 0.52 5.28 -4.15
C PHE A 114 1.92 5.64 -3.61
N CYS A 115 2.97 5.28 -4.34
CA CYS A 115 4.34 5.67 -3.99
C CYS A 115 4.52 7.18 -3.93
N ALA A 116 3.99 7.93 -4.91
CA ALA A 116 4.04 9.38 -4.91
C ALA A 116 3.33 9.99 -3.68
N GLY A 117 2.22 9.38 -3.23
CA GLY A 117 1.52 9.75 -2.01
C GLY A 117 2.38 9.54 -0.77
N ILE A 118 3.03 8.38 -0.66
CA ILE A 118 3.96 8.07 0.45
C ILE A 118 5.12 9.07 0.49
N VAL A 119 5.79 9.31 -0.65
CA VAL A 119 6.88 10.28 -0.77
C VAL A 119 6.43 11.67 -0.33
N LYS A 120 5.27 12.12 -0.82
CA LYS A 120 4.74 13.45 -0.46
C LYS A 120 4.44 13.58 1.02
N ARG A 121 3.82 12.56 1.63
CA ARG A 121 3.42 12.59 3.04
C ARG A 121 4.58 12.32 3.98
N GLY A 122 5.36 11.29 3.69
CA GLY A 122 6.48 10.81 4.51
C GLY A 122 7.77 11.61 4.33
N LYS A 123 7.90 12.36 3.22
CA LYS A 123 9.12 13.07 2.82
C LYS A 123 10.34 12.15 2.76
N CYS A 124 10.09 10.87 2.49
CA CYS A 124 11.11 9.82 2.37
C CYS A 124 11.49 9.57 0.91
N ALA A 125 12.60 8.92 0.73
CA ALA A 125 13.10 8.42 -0.56
C ALA A 125 13.36 6.91 -0.47
N GLU A 126 13.49 6.25 -1.60
CA GLU A 126 13.96 4.86 -1.65
C GLU A 126 15.34 4.72 -1.00
N GLY A 127 15.54 3.67 -0.22
CA GLY A 127 16.74 3.44 0.58
C GLY A 127 16.72 4.07 1.97
N ASP A 128 15.63 4.76 2.34
CA ASP A 128 15.47 5.34 3.68
C ASP A 128 14.92 4.33 4.71
N ARG A 129 14.67 3.09 4.26
CA ARG A 129 14.06 2.02 5.03
C ARG A 129 12.72 2.43 5.60
N THR A 130 11.74 2.50 4.71
CA THR A 130 10.35 2.84 4.98
C THR A 130 9.44 1.94 4.15
N VAL A 131 8.13 2.01 4.38
CA VAL A 131 7.14 1.31 3.56
C VAL A 131 7.28 1.60 2.04
N LEU A 132 7.90 2.73 1.66
CA LEU A 132 8.21 3.04 0.26
C LEU A 132 9.13 1.99 -0.37
N ASP A 133 10.05 1.44 0.40
CA ASP A 133 11.03 0.45 -0.09
C ASP A 133 10.40 -0.90 -0.44
N CYS A 134 9.16 -1.13 0.02
CA CYS A 134 8.33 -2.24 -0.44
C CYS A 134 7.54 -1.86 -1.72
N PHE A 135 6.86 -0.71 -1.71
CA PHE A 135 5.95 -0.34 -2.80
C PHE A 135 6.65 0.18 -4.06
N ALA A 136 7.81 0.84 -3.94
CA ALA A 136 8.51 1.37 -5.10
C ALA A 136 9.06 0.26 -6.03
N PRO A 137 9.70 -0.82 -5.55
CA PRO A 137 10.07 -1.95 -6.39
C PRO A 137 8.84 -2.65 -7.02
N ALA A 138 7.73 -2.75 -6.29
CA ALA A 138 6.48 -3.29 -6.82
C ALA A 138 5.97 -2.47 -8.01
N ALA A 139 5.89 -1.15 -7.87
CA ALA A 139 5.49 -0.24 -8.94
C ALA A 139 6.42 -0.30 -10.15
N LYS A 140 7.74 -0.32 -9.92
CA LYS A 140 8.76 -0.42 -10.99
C LYS A 140 8.64 -1.72 -11.79
N LYS A 141 8.48 -2.86 -11.11
CA LYS A 141 8.28 -4.15 -11.81
C LYS A 141 6.97 -4.18 -12.59
N ALA A 142 5.88 -3.68 -12.00
CA ALA A 142 4.61 -3.56 -12.70
C ALA A 142 4.75 -2.72 -13.98
N ARG A 143 5.41 -1.56 -13.90
CA ARG A 143 5.64 -0.68 -15.04
C ARG A 143 6.52 -1.33 -16.12
N ALA A 144 7.63 -1.95 -15.73
CA ALA A 144 8.52 -2.64 -16.67
C ALA A 144 7.79 -3.76 -17.41
N PHE A 145 7.06 -4.61 -16.67
CA PHE A 145 6.30 -5.70 -17.27
C PHE A 145 5.19 -5.21 -18.20
N LEU A 146 4.47 -4.17 -17.82
CA LEU A 146 3.43 -3.56 -18.66
C LEU A 146 4.02 -2.95 -19.94
N SER A 147 5.24 -2.36 -19.86
CA SER A 147 5.91 -1.82 -21.04
C SER A 147 6.32 -2.90 -22.05
N GLU A 148 6.69 -4.08 -21.57
CA GLU A 148 6.98 -5.26 -22.41
C GLU A 148 5.71 -5.94 -22.92
N LYS A 149 4.65 -5.92 -22.11
CA LYS A 149 3.36 -6.58 -22.38
C LYS A 149 2.20 -5.62 -22.13
N PRO A 150 1.89 -4.71 -23.08
CA PRO A 150 0.84 -3.69 -22.88
C PRO A 150 -0.56 -4.23 -22.59
N ALA A 151 -0.85 -5.47 -22.98
CA ALA A 151 -2.11 -6.16 -22.73
C ALA A 151 -2.04 -7.10 -21.49
N ALA A 152 -1.09 -6.88 -20.58
CA ALA A 152 -0.97 -7.70 -19.38
C ALA A 152 -2.24 -7.63 -18.52
N SER A 153 -2.72 -8.79 -18.07
CA SER A 153 -3.90 -8.88 -17.19
C SER A 153 -3.61 -8.32 -15.80
N LEU A 154 -4.65 -7.95 -15.07
CA LEU A 154 -4.54 -7.53 -13.67
C LEU A 154 -3.78 -8.57 -12.84
N GLU A 155 -4.08 -9.87 -13.03
CA GLU A 155 -3.40 -10.97 -12.33
C GLU A 155 -1.90 -10.99 -12.60
N GLN A 156 -1.49 -10.80 -13.87
CA GLN A 156 -0.06 -10.78 -14.23
C GLN A 156 0.67 -9.61 -13.58
N ILE A 157 0.05 -8.42 -13.59
CA ILE A 157 0.61 -7.24 -12.92
C ILE A 157 0.68 -7.45 -11.40
N CYS A 158 -0.37 -8.02 -10.78
CA CYS A 158 -0.34 -8.36 -9.35
C CYS A 158 0.84 -9.28 -9.00
N LYS A 159 1.08 -10.30 -9.82
CA LYS A 159 2.20 -11.24 -9.61
C LYS A 159 3.55 -10.55 -9.59
N VAL A 160 3.86 -9.78 -10.64
CA VAL A 160 5.16 -9.11 -10.74
C VAL A 160 5.32 -8.01 -9.72
N ALA A 161 4.25 -7.31 -9.36
CA ALA A 161 4.24 -6.32 -8.29
C ALA A 161 4.54 -6.98 -6.93
N MET A 162 3.93 -8.12 -6.63
CA MET A 162 4.19 -8.89 -5.42
C MET A 162 5.64 -9.36 -5.33
N GLU A 163 6.23 -9.81 -6.44
CA GLU A 163 7.65 -10.15 -6.49
C GLU A 163 8.54 -8.95 -6.19
N GLY A 164 8.24 -7.79 -6.79
CA GLY A 164 8.94 -6.54 -6.51
C GLY A 164 8.82 -6.11 -5.04
N ALA A 165 7.63 -6.24 -4.46
CA ALA A 165 7.41 -5.95 -3.04
C ALA A 165 8.27 -6.83 -2.13
N LYS A 166 8.31 -8.15 -2.38
CA LYS A 166 9.12 -9.11 -1.62
C LYS A 166 10.61 -8.79 -1.69
N GLU A 167 11.12 -8.47 -2.89
CA GLU A 167 12.52 -8.06 -3.08
C GLU A 167 12.82 -6.76 -2.33
N GLY A 168 11.89 -5.80 -2.36
CA GLY A 168 12.00 -4.55 -1.63
C GLY A 168 12.09 -4.78 -0.13
N VAL A 169 11.19 -5.57 0.45
CA VAL A 169 11.21 -5.93 1.88
C VAL A 169 12.53 -6.62 2.25
N GLU A 170 12.99 -7.57 1.45
CA GLU A 170 14.27 -8.25 1.72
C GLU A 170 15.47 -7.27 1.70
N ALA A 171 15.46 -6.32 0.76
CA ALA A 171 16.51 -5.31 0.66
C ALA A 171 16.58 -4.38 1.88
N THR A 172 15.44 -4.15 2.58
CA THR A 172 15.40 -3.29 3.78
C THR A 172 16.30 -3.80 4.91
N LYS A 173 16.58 -5.11 4.98
CA LYS A 173 17.48 -5.69 5.98
C LYS A 173 18.90 -5.08 5.97
N ASN A 174 19.33 -4.57 4.82
CA ASN A 174 20.63 -3.95 4.63
C ASN A 174 20.57 -2.41 4.63
N MET A 175 19.40 -1.82 4.85
CA MET A 175 19.21 -0.38 4.89
C MET A 175 19.27 0.15 6.31
N VAL A 176 19.65 1.41 6.45
CA VAL A 176 19.64 2.14 7.73
C VAL A 176 18.34 2.96 7.81
N PRO A 177 17.50 2.76 8.83
CA PRO A 177 16.26 3.51 8.98
C PRO A 177 16.55 4.99 9.25
N LYS A 178 15.89 5.88 8.50
CA LYS A 178 16.06 7.33 8.62
C LYS A 178 14.85 8.04 9.23
N PHE A 179 13.72 7.34 9.35
CA PHE A 179 12.46 7.89 9.81
C PHE A 179 11.82 7.06 10.92
N GLY A 180 10.88 7.67 11.62
CA GLY A 180 10.04 7.01 12.62
C GLY A 180 10.82 6.49 13.84
N LYS A 181 10.19 5.56 14.55
CA LYS A 181 10.76 4.92 15.75
C LYS A 181 11.98 4.06 15.42
N ALA A 182 11.99 3.40 14.28
CA ALA A 182 13.11 2.58 13.83
C ALA A 182 14.43 3.39 13.70
N ALA A 183 14.37 4.68 13.37
CA ALA A 183 15.57 5.52 13.28
C ALA A 183 16.28 5.68 14.63
N VAL A 184 15.56 5.64 15.75
CA VAL A 184 16.11 5.70 17.11
C VAL A 184 16.87 4.41 17.44
N HIS A 185 16.49 3.29 16.79
CA HIS A 185 17.05 1.96 17.01
C HIS A 185 17.94 1.49 15.85
N ALA A 186 18.49 2.42 15.07
CA ALA A 186 19.26 2.12 13.85
C ALA A 186 20.41 1.09 14.08
N ASN A 187 21.00 1.09 15.28
CA ASN A 187 22.10 0.18 15.63
C ASN A 187 21.68 -1.30 15.74
N ILE A 188 20.40 -1.59 15.96
CA ILE A 188 19.86 -2.96 16.08
C ILE A 188 19.01 -3.35 14.88
N ALA A 189 18.82 -2.44 13.95
CA ALA A 189 17.97 -2.64 12.78
C ALA A 189 18.60 -3.56 11.71
N GLN A 190 19.91 -3.78 11.75
CA GLN A 190 20.61 -4.56 10.73
C GLN A 190 20.18 -6.02 10.75
N GLY A 191 19.81 -6.57 9.58
CA GLY A 191 19.37 -7.94 9.42
C GLY A 191 17.89 -8.23 9.72
N VAL A 192 17.13 -7.21 10.18
CA VAL A 192 15.68 -7.30 10.37
C VAL A 192 14.99 -6.66 9.16
N ALA A 193 13.95 -7.27 8.58
CA ALA A 193 13.16 -6.63 7.53
C ALA A 193 12.27 -5.52 8.11
N ASP A 194 11.97 -4.52 7.28
CA ASP A 194 11.05 -3.43 7.63
C ASP A 194 9.64 -3.81 7.24
#